data_a6c56528b09e9497941744f91fa13858
#
_entry.id   a6c56528b09e9497941744f91fa13858
#
_cell.length_a   1.000
_cell.length_b   1.000
_cell.length_c   1.000
_cell.angle_alpha   90.00
_cell.angle_beta   90.00
_cell.angle_gamma   90.00
#
_symmetry.space_group_name_H-M   'P 1'
#
loop_
_entity.id
_entity.type
_entity.pdbx_description
1 polymer ?
#
loop_
_entity_poly.entity_id
_entity_poly.type
_entity_poly.pdbx_seq_one_letter_code
_entity_poly.pdbx_strand_id
1 'polypeptide(L)'
;CLFGGPLYTIHKIFSLITLSQQLTKEYQQTVVPVFWIAGEDHDFDEVNHTYAFNSQEAQLHKIKYHTMTPPESNVSRFNPDQSQMIEVLNDYFRQLRETEHSKDIYQMCINIIKKYSNWTDMFKVLLHEIFKDYGVLFIDAQN
;
A
#
# COMPACT_ATOMS: atom_id res chain seq x y z
N CYS A 1 3.05 4.80 -0.50
CA CYS A 1 2.01 5.40 0.34
C CYS A 1 1.68 4.52 1.52
N LEU A 2 1.34 5.13 2.66
CA LEU A 2 0.96 4.44 3.88
C LEU A 2 -0.26 3.53 3.64
N PHE A 3 -0.17 2.26 4.11
CA PHE A 3 -1.24 1.25 4.02
C PHE A 3 -1.87 1.07 2.62
N GLY A 4 -1.07 1.10 1.57
CA GLY A 4 -1.52 0.88 0.19
C GLY A 4 -1.94 2.17 -0.54
N GLY A 5 -1.96 3.30 0.13
CA GLY A 5 -2.32 4.58 -0.45
C GLY A 5 -3.82 4.75 -0.72
N PRO A 6 -4.18 5.72 -1.55
CA PRO A 6 -5.57 5.99 -1.87
C PRO A 6 -6.19 4.85 -2.69
N LEU A 7 -7.52 4.69 -2.59
CA LEU A 7 -8.29 3.69 -3.35
C LEU A 7 -8.01 3.74 -4.87
N TYR A 8 -7.57 4.88 -5.35
CA TYR A 8 -7.13 5.07 -6.73
C TYR A 8 -6.01 4.12 -7.16
N THR A 9 -5.07 3.77 -6.25
CA THR A 9 -4.03 2.76 -6.50
C THR A 9 -4.64 1.41 -6.84
N ILE A 10 -5.64 0.99 -6.08
CA ILE A 10 -6.37 -0.26 -6.29
C ILE A 10 -7.10 -0.25 -7.65
N HIS A 11 -7.76 0.87 -7.98
CA HIS A 11 -8.44 1.02 -9.28
C HIS A 11 -7.46 0.97 -10.47
N LYS A 12 -6.26 1.56 -10.35
CA LYS A 12 -5.22 1.45 -11.39
C LYS A 12 -4.82 0.00 -11.63
N ILE A 13 -4.63 -0.79 -10.58
CA ILE A 13 -4.24 -2.19 -10.71
C ILE A 13 -5.37 -3.01 -11.35
N PHE A 14 -6.63 -2.79 -10.95
CA PHE A 14 -7.76 -3.46 -11.61
C PHE A 14 -7.90 -3.07 -13.09
N SER A 15 -7.68 -1.81 -13.44
CA SER A 15 -7.69 -1.37 -14.84
C SER A 15 -6.59 -2.06 -15.65
N LEU A 16 -5.39 -2.21 -15.06
CA LEU A 16 -4.27 -2.91 -15.68
C LEU A 16 -4.60 -4.40 -15.91
N ILE A 17 -5.20 -5.08 -14.92
CA ILE A 17 -5.65 -6.47 -15.02
C ILE A 17 -6.67 -6.61 -16.15
N THR A 18 -7.70 -5.76 -16.16
CA THR A 18 -8.75 -5.79 -17.18
C THR A 18 -8.18 -5.59 -18.58
N LEU A 19 -7.29 -4.61 -18.74
CA LEU A 19 -6.63 -4.34 -20.02
C LEU A 19 -5.78 -5.53 -20.48
N SER A 20 -4.99 -6.14 -19.59
CA SER A 20 -4.16 -7.29 -19.95
C SER A 20 -4.99 -8.50 -20.39
N GLN A 21 -6.15 -8.73 -19.75
CA GLN A 21 -7.08 -9.79 -20.15
C GLN A 21 -7.72 -9.53 -21.53
N GLN A 22 -8.06 -8.27 -21.82
CA GLN A 22 -8.59 -7.87 -23.14
C GLN A 22 -7.55 -8.07 -24.24
N LEU A 23 -6.32 -7.58 -24.03
CA LEU A 23 -5.22 -7.72 -24.97
C LEU A 23 -4.83 -9.19 -25.20
N THR A 24 -4.84 -10.01 -24.14
CA THR A 24 -4.61 -11.45 -24.25
C THR A 24 -5.62 -12.11 -25.20
N LYS A 25 -6.89 -11.73 -25.11
CA LYS A 25 -7.94 -12.25 -26.00
C LYS A 25 -7.79 -11.74 -27.44
N GLU A 26 -7.49 -10.46 -27.58
CA GLU A 26 -7.36 -9.80 -28.89
C GLU A 26 -6.17 -10.34 -29.69
N TYR A 27 -5.00 -10.43 -29.06
CA TYR A 27 -3.77 -10.86 -29.74
C TYR A 27 -3.51 -12.36 -29.67
N GLN A 28 -4.34 -13.14 -28.97
CA GLN A 28 -4.14 -14.57 -28.74
C GLN A 28 -2.76 -14.91 -28.16
N GLN A 29 -2.21 -14.00 -27.35
CA GLN A 29 -0.92 -14.10 -26.69
C GLN A 29 -1.07 -13.69 -25.24
N THR A 30 -0.33 -14.33 -24.34
CA THR A 30 -0.35 -13.97 -22.92
C THR A 30 0.23 -12.58 -22.70
N VAL A 31 -0.59 -11.67 -22.19
CA VAL A 31 -0.19 -10.32 -21.76
C VAL A 31 -0.18 -10.27 -20.24
N VAL A 32 0.99 -10.05 -19.66
CA VAL A 32 1.18 -10.02 -18.20
C VAL A 32 1.03 -8.59 -17.70
N PRO A 33 0.13 -8.31 -16.73
CA PRO A 33 0.01 -7.00 -16.12
C PRO A 33 1.22 -6.72 -15.21
N VAL A 34 1.88 -5.59 -15.43
CA VAL A 34 3.04 -5.15 -14.64
C VAL A 34 2.72 -3.82 -13.99
N PHE A 35 2.73 -3.77 -12.66
CA PHE A 35 2.54 -2.55 -11.90
C PHE A 35 3.88 -1.98 -11.43
N TRP A 36 4.16 -0.74 -11.85
CA TRP A 36 5.38 -0.02 -11.51
C TRP A 36 5.24 0.68 -10.16
N ILE A 37 6.18 0.42 -9.26
CA ILE A 37 6.26 1.08 -7.95
C ILE A 37 7.36 2.15 -8.03
N ALA A 38 6.94 3.41 -7.84
CA ALA A 38 7.83 4.56 -7.84
C ALA A 38 8.54 4.70 -6.48
N GLY A 39 9.42 3.77 -6.14
CA GLY A 39 10.20 3.80 -4.89
C GLY A 39 11.30 4.87 -4.89
N GLU A 40 11.63 5.42 -6.06
CA GLU A 40 12.58 6.52 -6.26
C GLU A 40 12.03 7.90 -5.86
N ASP A 41 10.75 8.02 -5.56
CA ASP A 41 10.15 9.27 -5.14
C ASP A 41 10.78 9.82 -3.86
N HIS A 42 10.99 11.14 -3.85
CA HIS A 42 11.70 11.84 -2.77
C HIS A 42 10.73 12.54 -1.80
N ASP A 43 9.44 12.62 -2.15
CA ASP A 43 8.46 13.32 -1.32
C ASP A 43 7.87 12.39 -0.26
N PHE A 44 8.59 12.28 0.86
CA PHE A 44 8.13 11.52 2.01
C PHE A 44 6.81 12.05 2.59
N ASP A 45 6.58 13.37 2.52
CA ASP A 45 5.36 13.97 3.05
C ASP A 45 4.10 13.61 2.25
N GLU A 46 4.25 13.25 0.97
CA GLU A 46 3.13 12.73 0.16
C GLU A 46 2.76 11.28 0.51
N VAL A 47 3.72 10.48 1.00
CA VAL A 47 3.51 9.05 1.19
C VAL A 47 3.35 8.62 2.65
N ASN A 48 3.72 9.48 3.62
CA ASN A 48 3.74 9.14 5.04
C ASN A 48 2.39 9.24 5.74
N HIS A 49 1.30 9.54 5.03
CA HIS A 49 -0.02 9.67 5.62
C HIS A 49 -1.12 9.04 4.78
N THR A 50 -2.25 8.86 5.41
CA THR A 50 -3.52 8.46 4.79
C THR A 50 -4.68 9.13 5.51
N TYR A 51 -5.88 8.97 4.98
CA TYR A 51 -7.08 9.50 5.59
C TYR A 51 -8.07 8.38 5.88
N ALA A 52 -8.70 8.42 7.04
CA ALA A 52 -9.77 7.52 7.42
C ALA A 52 -11.04 8.34 7.73
N PHE A 53 -12.17 7.91 7.19
CA PHE A 53 -13.46 8.52 7.50
C PHE A 53 -14.09 7.79 8.69
N ASN A 54 -14.22 8.50 9.81
CA ASN A 54 -14.95 8.00 10.96
C ASN A 54 -16.45 8.29 10.79
N SER A 55 -17.22 7.23 10.55
CA SER A 55 -18.66 7.34 10.29
C SER A 55 -19.49 7.74 11.53
N GLN A 56 -18.97 7.50 12.75
CA GLN A 56 -19.66 7.90 13.99
C GLN A 56 -19.51 9.39 14.26
N GLU A 57 -18.35 9.95 13.97
CA GLU A 57 -18.04 11.38 14.16
C GLU A 57 -18.35 12.21 12.91
N ALA A 58 -18.64 11.54 11.77
CA ALA A 58 -18.80 12.15 10.46
C ALA A 58 -17.60 13.03 10.06
N GLN A 59 -16.39 12.62 10.42
CA GLN A 59 -15.16 13.37 10.20
C GLN A 59 -14.11 12.57 9.47
N LEU A 60 -13.26 13.28 8.73
CA LEU A 60 -12.09 12.74 8.07
C LEU A 60 -10.86 12.96 8.96
N HIS A 61 -10.25 11.87 9.40
CA HIS A 61 -9.05 11.87 10.22
C HIS A 61 -7.82 11.64 9.37
N LYS A 62 -6.82 12.51 9.51
CA LYS A 62 -5.50 12.32 8.91
C LYS A 62 -4.64 11.45 9.83
N ILE A 63 -4.26 10.30 9.35
CA ILE A 63 -3.35 9.36 10.02
C ILE A 63 -1.98 9.55 9.40
N LYS A 64 -0.97 9.89 10.20
CA LYS A 64 0.37 10.21 9.70
C LYS A 64 1.45 9.46 10.49
N TYR A 65 2.41 8.86 9.77
CA TYR A 65 3.66 8.41 10.36
C TYR A 65 4.60 9.61 10.56
N HIS A 66 5.06 9.82 11.78
CA HIS A 66 5.96 10.91 12.15
C HIS A 66 7.37 10.39 12.32
N THR A 67 8.36 11.10 11.79
CA THR A 67 9.77 10.83 12.05
C THR A 67 10.55 12.13 12.23
N MET A 68 11.53 12.10 13.13
CA MET A 68 12.47 13.21 13.31
C MET A 68 13.56 13.23 12.22
N THR A 69 13.74 12.10 11.53
CA THR A 69 14.75 11.89 10.49
C THR A 69 14.06 11.40 9.20
N PRO A 70 13.38 12.30 8.47
CA PRO A 70 12.81 11.91 7.18
C PRO A 70 13.93 11.50 6.22
N PRO A 71 13.64 10.63 5.24
CA PRO A 71 14.66 10.25 4.25
C PRO A 71 15.15 11.48 3.48
N GLU A 72 16.46 11.66 3.44
CA GLU A 72 17.13 12.77 2.69
C GLU A 72 17.12 12.52 1.18
N SER A 73 16.87 11.28 0.78
CA SER A 73 16.83 10.87 -0.62
C SER A 73 15.48 10.22 -0.96
N ASN A 74 15.49 9.10 -1.60
CA ASN A 74 14.27 8.39 -1.97
C ASN A 74 13.67 7.58 -0.81
N VAL A 75 12.36 7.40 -0.85
CA VAL A 75 11.57 6.67 0.16
C VAL A 75 11.96 5.19 0.23
N SER A 76 12.51 4.63 -0.85
CA SER A 76 12.95 3.23 -0.91
C SER A 76 14.08 2.88 0.07
N ARG A 77 14.80 3.88 0.58
CA ARG A 77 15.86 3.69 1.59
C ARG A 77 15.39 3.89 3.02
N PHE A 78 14.13 4.23 3.22
CA PHE A 78 13.60 4.50 4.54
C PHE A 78 13.12 3.24 5.25
N ASN A 79 13.63 3.05 6.46
CA ASN A 79 13.22 1.97 7.37
C ASN A 79 12.47 2.60 8.55
N PRO A 80 11.13 2.50 8.60
CA PRO A 80 10.35 3.04 9.70
C PRO A 80 10.57 2.24 11.00
N ASP A 81 10.37 2.90 12.14
CA ASP A 81 10.29 2.20 13.42
C ASP A 81 9.06 1.30 13.44
N GLN A 82 9.27 0.02 13.74
CA GLN A 82 8.24 -1.00 13.68
C GLN A 82 7.12 -0.77 14.71
N SER A 83 7.50 -0.36 15.93
CA SER A 83 6.54 -0.14 17.02
C SER A 83 5.64 1.05 16.68
N GLN A 84 6.23 2.13 16.18
CA GLN A 84 5.48 3.31 15.75
C GLN A 84 4.57 2.98 14.53
N MET A 85 5.03 2.15 13.61
CA MET A 85 4.20 1.73 12.46
C MET A 85 2.96 0.95 12.93
N ILE A 86 3.11 0.11 13.95
CA ILE A 86 1.99 -0.62 14.60
C ILE A 86 1.03 0.35 15.29
N GLU A 87 1.54 1.39 15.98
CA GLU A 87 0.69 2.41 16.58
C GLU A 87 -0.13 3.16 15.54
N VAL A 88 0.50 3.57 14.43
CA VAL A 88 -0.17 4.24 13.31
C VAL A 88 -1.22 3.33 12.66
N LEU A 89 -0.95 2.02 12.54
CA LEU A 89 -1.94 1.06 12.06
C LEU A 89 -3.13 0.95 13.02
N ASN A 90 -2.87 0.91 14.33
CA ASN A 90 -3.94 0.89 15.34
C ASN A 90 -4.81 2.14 15.25
N ASP A 91 -4.19 3.32 15.10
CA ASP A 91 -4.93 4.57 14.96
C ASP A 91 -5.80 4.58 13.70
N TYR A 92 -5.29 4.05 12.59
CA TYR A 92 -6.07 3.91 11.36
C TYR A 92 -7.29 3.02 11.55
N PHE A 93 -7.10 1.81 12.14
CA PHE A 93 -8.20 0.86 12.34
C PHE A 93 -9.25 1.34 13.36
N ARG A 94 -8.87 2.15 14.36
CA ARG A 94 -9.83 2.79 15.29
C ARG A 94 -10.81 3.72 14.60
N GLN A 95 -10.44 4.32 13.47
CA GLN A 95 -11.32 5.22 12.72
C GLN A 95 -12.28 4.46 11.80
N LEU A 96 -11.98 3.21 11.49
CA LEU A 96 -12.76 2.43 10.54
C LEU A 96 -13.90 1.69 11.25
N ARG A 97 -15.02 1.53 10.52
CA ARG A 97 -16.06 0.62 10.95
C ARG A 97 -15.57 -0.83 10.85
N GLU A 98 -15.79 -1.61 11.89
CA GLU A 98 -15.49 -3.05 11.86
C GLU A 98 -16.38 -3.77 10.84
N THR A 99 -15.78 -4.61 10.03
CA THR A 99 -16.41 -5.49 9.03
C THR A 99 -15.94 -6.93 9.27
N GLU A 100 -16.54 -7.90 8.60
CA GLU A 100 -16.11 -9.30 8.65
C GLU A 100 -14.63 -9.50 8.22
N HIS A 101 -14.09 -8.59 7.37
CA HIS A 101 -12.72 -8.67 6.88
C HIS A 101 -11.71 -7.87 7.72
N SER A 102 -12.16 -7.03 8.66
CA SER A 102 -11.28 -6.09 9.39
C SER A 102 -10.17 -6.79 10.13
N LYS A 103 -10.47 -7.93 10.78
CA LYS A 103 -9.47 -8.70 11.56
C LYS A 103 -8.40 -9.31 10.68
N ASP A 104 -8.79 -9.88 9.54
CA ASP A 104 -7.87 -10.53 8.62
C ASP A 104 -6.94 -9.51 7.95
N ILE A 105 -7.50 -8.38 7.53
CA ILE A 105 -6.71 -7.28 6.95
C ILE A 105 -5.75 -6.68 7.98
N TYR A 106 -6.22 -6.44 9.20
CA TYR A 106 -5.36 -5.95 10.29
C TYR A 106 -4.21 -6.93 10.55
N GLN A 107 -4.50 -8.23 10.68
CA GLN A 107 -3.48 -9.24 10.94
C GLN A 107 -2.48 -9.35 9.78
N MET A 108 -2.94 -9.26 8.55
CA MET A 108 -2.08 -9.20 7.35
C MET A 108 -1.12 -8.01 7.45
N CYS A 109 -1.61 -6.81 7.76
CA CYS A 109 -0.77 -5.62 7.93
C CYS A 109 0.26 -5.79 9.07
N ILE A 110 -0.15 -6.31 10.23
CA ILE A 110 0.75 -6.61 11.36
C ILE A 110 1.87 -7.58 10.93
N ASN A 111 1.54 -8.64 10.20
CA ASN A 111 2.51 -9.62 9.74
C ASN A 111 3.52 -8.99 8.76
N ILE A 112 3.06 -8.11 7.88
CA ILE A 112 3.92 -7.37 6.93
C ILE A 112 4.87 -6.45 7.70
N ILE A 113 4.35 -5.63 8.63
CA ILE A 113 5.16 -4.71 9.44
C ILE A 113 6.22 -5.47 10.25
N LYS A 114 5.89 -6.63 10.81
CA LYS A 114 6.84 -7.45 11.59
C LYS A 114 7.91 -8.13 10.74
N LYS A 115 7.60 -8.45 9.49
CA LYS A 115 8.48 -9.21 8.61
C LYS A 115 9.40 -8.33 7.77
N TYR A 116 8.95 -7.16 7.37
CA TYR A 116 9.66 -6.26 6.47
C TYR A 116 10.03 -4.97 7.21
N SER A 117 11.25 -4.50 7.02
CA SER A 117 11.76 -3.28 7.65
C SER A 117 11.69 -2.06 6.74
N ASN A 118 11.59 -2.25 5.44
CA ASN A 118 11.66 -1.18 4.47
C ASN A 118 10.26 -0.68 4.07
N TRP A 119 10.10 0.64 3.96
CA TRP A 119 8.82 1.29 3.61
C TRP A 119 8.24 0.81 2.27
N THR A 120 9.08 0.79 1.23
CA THR A 120 8.64 0.39 -0.11
C THR A 120 8.34 -1.11 -0.19
N ASP A 121 9.12 -1.95 0.51
CA ASP A 121 8.85 -3.38 0.58
C ASP A 121 7.52 -3.69 1.28
N MET A 122 7.19 -3.00 2.39
CA MET A 122 5.88 -3.13 3.05
C MET A 122 4.74 -2.78 2.09
N PHE A 123 4.87 -1.70 1.33
CA PHE A 123 3.88 -1.29 0.34
C PHE A 123 3.74 -2.32 -0.78
N LYS A 124 4.86 -2.78 -1.35
CA LYS A 124 4.90 -3.80 -2.41
C LYS A 124 4.25 -5.11 -1.98
N VAL A 125 4.61 -5.59 -0.79
CA VAL A 125 4.07 -6.84 -0.26
C VAL A 125 2.59 -6.74 0.07
N LEU A 126 2.13 -5.60 0.60
CA LEU A 126 0.71 -5.37 0.84
C LEU A 126 -0.10 -5.46 -0.46
N LEU A 127 0.34 -4.79 -1.52
CA LEU A 127 -0.32 -4.89 -2.83
C LEU A 127 -0.23 -6.32 -3.39
N HIS A 128 0.91 -6.99 -3.23
CA HIS A 128 1.05 -8.38 -3.67
C HIS A 128 0.06 -9.31 -2.96
N GLU A 129 -0.10 -9.20 -1.65
CA GLU A 129 -1.06 -10.02 -0.90
C GLU A 129 -2.52 -9.78 -1.34
N ILE A 130 -2.87 -8.52 -1.67
CA ILE A 130 -4.20 -8.17 -2.17
C ILE A 130 -4.43 -8.75 -3.58
N PHE A 131 -3.40 -8.75 -4.43
CA PHE A 131 -3.53 -9.08 -5.86
C PHE A 131 -2.86 -10.40 -6.28
N LYS A 132 -2.40 -11.23 -5.34
CA LYS A 132 -1.64 -12.46 -5.64
C LYS A 132 -2.33 -13.44 -6.58
N ASP A 133 -3.67 -13.49 -6.55
CA ASP A 133 -4.46 -14.42 -7.37
C ASP A 133 -4.79 -13.85 -8.77
N TYR A 134 -4.35 -12.62 -9.07
CA TYR A 134 -4.64 -11.94 -10.32
C TYR A 134 -3.49 -11.92 -11.33
N GLY A 135 -2.34 -12.52 -10.98
CA GLY A 135 -1.17 -12.63 -11.87
C GLY A 135 -0.47 -11.30 -12.17
N VAL A 136 -0.61 -10.30 -11.28
CA VAL A 136 0.07 -9.01 -11.42
C VAL A 136 1.51 -9.12 -10.96
N LEU A 137 2.44 -8.62 -11.75
CA LEU A 137 3.84 -8.43 -11.36
C LEU A 137 4.04 -7.02 -10.81
N PHE A 138 4.75 -6.93 -9.68
CA PHE A 138 5.12 -5.65 -9.07
C PHE A 138 6.62 -5.43 -9.25
N ILE A 139 6.98 -4.34 -9.93
CA ILE A 139 8.39 -3.99 -10.20
C ILE A 139 8.69 -2.68 -9.49
N ASP A 140 9.76 -2.69 -8.69
CA ASP A 140 10.35 -1.49 -8.11
C ASP A 140 11.40 -0.93 -9.07
N ALA A 141 11.37 0.38 -9.32
CA ALA A 141 12.32 1.08 -10.19
C ALA A 141 13.78 0.96 -9.72
N GLN A 142 14.02 0.60 -8.46
CA GLN A 142 15.35 0.54 -7.85
C GLN A 142 15.97 -0.88 -7.79
N ASN A 143 15.27 -1.90 -8.30
CA ASN A 143 15.78 -3.27 -8.35
C ASN A 143 16.08 -3.71 -9.78
#